data_2d328bd0e6b31112c4c81f5d98c0f2d0
#
_entry.id   2d328bd0e6b31112c4c81f5d98c0f2d0
#
_cell.length_a   1.000
_cell.length_b   1.000
_cell.length_c   1.000
_cell.angle_alpha   90.00
_cell.angle_beta   90.00
_cell.angle_gamma   90.00
#
_symmetry.space_group_name_H-M   'P 1'
#
loop_
_entity.id
_entity.type
_entity.pdbx_description
1 polymer ?
#
loop_
_entity_poly.entity_id
_entity_poly.type
_entity_poly.pdbx_seq_one_letter_code
_entity_poly.pdbx_strand_id
1 'polypeptide(L)'
;MKKIFQIALFSMFLLWNGITMAQTFTNPKLEKLTTIKRTWGAGAQQDWAIYGDSLYRFYDKFAFIDIINVKDLHNIKKEYSIFTLLNDVAVHCNDVDFSKIFYKNDDPLPLVYVSQRGDSCRTNVYRITKTGPLYTVQLVQTIHFKDAEMTTTNVDETGQYLWIYSNGPYGRSYSKVKIPALDNKNVSLSVVHDAVKRVRITISGVGQGATVKGEFIYHLHGYKNQGTLAIVDLSTGTEIQKIDLVNLGFKGEPESIAFRGNDLLIGDHGNFYRLYDAAATSINTTALPNRTIINTDYNLAGQPVSKDYKGVVICEGKKIVRK
;
A
#
# COMPACT_ATOMS: atom_id res chain seq x y z
N MET A 1 26.90 -9.77 42.51
CA MET A 1 25.55 -9.17 42.35
C MET A 1 25.43 -8.13 41.22
N LYS A 2 26.48 -7.83 40.41
CA LYS A 2 26.38 -6.84 39.31
C LYS A 2 26.06 -7.43 37.92
N LYS A 3 26.04 -8.75 37.74
CA LYS A 3 25.79 -9.41 36.41
C LYS A 3 24.33 -9.78 36.13
N ILE A 4 23.45 -9.75 37.12
CA ILE A 4 22.05 -10.14 36.96
C ILE A 4 21.19 -8.96 36.49
N PHE A 5 21.63 -7.71 36.72
CA PHE A 5 20.87 -6.52 36.33
C PHE A 5 20.98 -6.14 34.85
N GLN A 6 21.99 -6.65 34.15
CA GLN A 6 22.15 -6.34 32.71
C GLN A 6 21.33 -7.24 31.79
N ILE A 7 20.91 -8.42 32.26
CA ILE A 7 20.10 -9.35 31.45
C ILE A 7 18.60 -8.93 31.48
N ALA A 8 18.15 -8.35 32.57
CA ALA A 8 16.76 -7.91 32.70
C ALA A 8 16.44 -6.65 31.87
N LEU A 9 17.43 -5.79 31.58
CA LEU A 9 17.20 -4.59 30.75
C LEU A 9 17.21 -4.91 29.25
N PHE A 10 17.86 -5.99 28.82
CA PHE A 10 17.92 -6.40 27.42
C PHE A 10 16.68 -7.16 26.97
N SER A 11 15.97 -7.82 27.89
CA SER A 11 14.72 -8.53 27.60
C SER A 11 13.48 -7.62 27.56
N MET A 12 13.58 -6.39 28.06
CA MET A 12 12.47 -5.43 28.03
C MET A 12 12.40 -4.62 26.72
N PHE A 13 13.47 -4.63 25.91
CA PHE A 13 13.51 -3.96 24.60
C PHE A 13 13.01 -4.81 23.43
N LEU A 14 12.75 -6.11 23.65
CA LEU A 14 12.33 -7.05 22.59
C LEU A 14 10.82 -7.28 22.52
N LEU A 15 10.01 -6.59 23.33
CA LEU A 15 8.56 -6.77 23.35
C LEU A 15 7.74 -5.57 22.85
N TRP A 16 8.38 -4.57 22.27
CA TRP A 16 7.64 -3.56 21.53
C TRP A 16 7.51 -3.99 20.06
N ASN A 17 6.88 -5.13 19.84
CA ASN A 17 6.16 -5.35 18.58
C ASN A 17 5.05 -4.30 18.56
N GLY A 18 5.31 -3.17 17.94
CA GLY A 18 4.28 -2.17 17.73
C GLY A 18 3.09 -2.87 17.09
N ILE A 19 1.97 -2.97 17.82
CA ILE A 19 0.72 -3.45 17.27
C ILE A 19 0.41 -2.49 16.13
N THR A 20 0.64 -2.94 14.90
CA THR A 20 0.27 -2.18 13.72
C THR A 20 -1.25 -2.15 13.69
N MET A 21 -1.83 -1.01 14.03
CA MET A 21 -3.28 -0.82 13.94
C MET A 21 -3.66 -0.59 12.49
N ALA A 22 -4.80 -1.14 12.07
CA ALA A 22 -5.37 -0.79 10.77
C ALA A 22 -5.58 0.72 10.68
N GLN A 23 -5.29 1.28 9.53
CA GLN A 23 -5.78 2.60 9.21
C GLN A 23 -7.25 2.49 8.81
N THR A 24 -8.16 2.74 9.76
CA THR A 24 -9.60 2.85 9.53
C THR A 24 -10.00 4.31 9.33
N PHE A 25 -11.18 4.52 8.77
CA PHE A 25 -11.68 5.85 8.45
C PHE A 25 -12.97 6.09 9.21
N THR A 26 -12.95 6.95 10.23
CA THR A 26 -14.13 7.28 11.05
C THR A 26 -15.08 8.26 10.36
N ASN A 27 -14.55 9.16 9.58
CA ASN A 27 -15.31 10.13 8.78
C ASN A 27 -14.71 10.21 7.37
N PRO A 28 -14.87 9.14 6.57
CA PRO A 28 -14.22 9.04 5.27
C PRO A 28 -14.68 10.13 4.32
N LYS A 29 -13.74 10.75 3.66
CA LYS A 29 -13.95 11.70 2.56
C LYS A 29 -13.17 11.25 1.35
N LEU A 30 -13.76 11.42 0.19
CA LEU A 30 -13.14 11.18 -1.08
C LEU A 30 -12.98 12.49 -1.84
N GLU A 31 -11.74 12.86 -2.10
CA GLU A 31 -11.37 14.05 -2.85
C GLU A 31 -10.86 13.65 -4.23
N LYS A 32 -11.43 14.21 -5.29
CA LYS A 32 -10.89 14.07 -6.62
C LYS A 32 -9.70 15.03 -6.77
N LEU A 33 -8.49 14.48 -6.87
CA LEU A 33 -7.27 15.28 -6.99
C LEU A 33 -7.06 15.81 -8.41
N THR A 34 -7.15 14.92 -9.40
CA THR A 34 -6.88 15.28 -10.79
C THR A 34 -7.41 14.22 -11.76
N THR A 35 -7.31 14.53 -13.05
CA THR A 35 -7.49 13.56 -14.13
C THR A 35 -6.27 13.61 -15.04
N ILE A 36 -5.55 12.49 -15.17
CA ILE A 36 -4.43 12.34 -16.09
C ILE A 36 -4.84 11.39 -17.20
N LYS A 37 -4.92 11.93 -18.41
CA LYS A 37 -5.26 11.14 -19.58
C LYS A 37 -4.34 9.93 -19.70
N ARG A 38 -4.93 8.77 -20.01
CA ARG A 38 -4.16 7.55 -20.30
C ARG A 38 -3.31 7.73 -21.55
N THR A 39 -2.23 6.99 -21.64
CA THR A 39 -1.42 6.93 -22.84
C THR A 39 -2.22 6.31 -23.98
N TRP A 40 -2.17 6.92 -25.15
CA TRP A 40 -2.90 6.45 -26.33
C TRP A 40 -2.46 5.02 -26.71
N GLY A 41 -3.41 4.13 -26.95
CA GLY A 41 -3.14 2.75 -27.30
C GLY A 41 -2.89 1.80 -26.12
N ALA A 42 -2.78 2.31 -24.90
CA ALA A 42 -2.45 1.51 -23.69
C ALA A 42 -3.61 0.59 -23.22
N GLY A 43 -4.83 0.85 -23.63
CA GLY A 43 -6.00 0.15 -23.11
C GLY A 43 -6.61 0.83 -21.90
N ALA A 44 -7.38 0.10 -21.08
CA ALA A 44 -7.90 0.61 -19.83
C ALA A 44 -6.77 0.72 -18.80
N GLN A 45 -6.86 1.68 -17.90
CA GLN A 45 -6.06 1.67 -16.68
C GLN A 45 -6.50 0.47 -15.84
N GLN A 46 -5.53 -0.19 -15.28
CA GLN A 46 -5.75 -1.27 -14.33
C GLN A 46 -5.26 -0.83 -12.96
N ASP A 47 -4.12 -1.26 -12.52
CA ASP A 47 -3.63 -0.89 -11.21
C ASP A 47 -2.37 -0.01 -11.28
N TRP A 48 -1.94 0.45 -10.13
CA TRP A 48 -0.71 1.21 -9.92
C TRP A 48 0.03 0.83 -8.65
N ALA A 49 1.33 1.06 -8.64
CA ALA A 49 2.15 0.94 -7.45
C ALA A 49 2.97 2.21 -7.23
N ILE A 50 3.30 2.52 -5.98
CA ILE A 50 4.09 3.70 -5.62
C ILE A 50 5.47 3.26 -5.14
N TYR A 51 6.51 3.93 -5.68
CA TYR A 51 7.87 3.83 -5.18
C TYR A 51 8.48 5.23 -5.07
N GLY A 52 8.88 5.60 -3.86
CA GLY A 52 9.34 6.95 -3.57
C GLY A 52 8.26 8.02 -3.83
N ASP A 53 8.60 9.01 -4.66
CA ASP A 53 7.70 10.09 -5.06
C ASP A 53 6.97 9.81 -6.38
N SER A 54 7.13 8.61 -6.95
CA SER A 54 6.58 8.24 -8.25
C SER A 54 5.54 7.12 -8.12
N LEU A 55 4.44 7.28 -8.82
CA LEU A 55 3.41 6.30 -9.03
C LEU A 55 3.57 5.72 -10.43
N TYR A 56 3.59 4.41 -10.54
CA TYR A 56 3.72 3.64 -11.77
C TYR A 56 2.36 3.07 -12.11
N ARG A 57 1.74 3.59 -13.17
CA ARG A 57 0.39 3.21 -13.61
C ARG A 57 0.47 2.19 -14.73
N PHE A 58 -0.18 1.06 -14.53
CA PHE A 58 -0.23 -0.06 -15.46
C PHE A 58 -1.58 -0.13 -16.18
N TYR A 59 -1.61 -0.84 -17.30
CA TYR A 59 -2.73 -0.87 -18.21
C TYR A 59 -3.09 -2.31 -18.63
N ASP A 60 -4.26 -2.49 -19.22
CA ASP A 60 -4.68 -3.74 -19.84
C ASP A 60 -3.62 -4.34 -20.77
N LYS A 61 -3.00 -3.46 -21.55
CA LYS A 61 -1.89 -3.83 -22.40
C LYS A 61 -0.61 -3.44 -21.71
N PHE A 62 0.16 -4.42 -21.26
CA PHE A 62 1.45 -4.20 -20.57
C PHE A 62 2.50 -3.47 -21.44
N ALA A 63 2.14 -3.09 -22.68
CA ALA A 63 3.03 -2.32 -23.53
C ALA A 63 3.40 -0.94 -22.98
N PHE A 64 2.69 -0.43 -21.96
CA PHE A 64 2.89 0.92 -21.43
C PHE A 64 2.88 0.94 -19.91
N ILE A 65 3.73 1.79 -19.34
CA ILE A 65 3.71 2.15 -17.92
C ILE A 65 3.88 3.67 -17.84
N ASP A 66 2.93 4.36 -17.24
CA ASP A 66 3.08 5.79 -16.99
C ASP A 66 3.76 6.03 -15.64
N ILE A 67 4.73 6.91 -15.60
CA ILE A 67 5.36 7.41 -14.37
C ILE A 67 4.75 8.76 -14.05
N ILE A 68 4.18 8.85 -12.87
CA ILE A 68 3.40 10.00 -12.41
C ILE A 68 4.00 10.48 -11.10
N ASN A 69 4.35 11.76 -11.04
CA ASN A 69 4.84 12.38 -9.81
C ASN A 69 3.68 12.59 -8.84
N VAL A 70 3.81 12.02 -7.65
CA VAL A 70 2.84 12.12 -6.55
C VAL A 70 3.48 12.71 -5.29
N LYS A 71 4.63 13.38 -5.43
CA LYS A 71 5.31 14.05 -4.32
C LYS A 71 4.40 15.09 -3.66
N ASP A 72 3.73 15.88 -4.48
CA ASP A 72 2.72 16.84 -4.08
C ASP A 72 1.37 16.42 -4.66
N LEU A 73 0.44 16.01 -3.80
CA LEU A 73 -0.88 15.54 -4.20
C LEU A 73 -1.77 16.65 -4.79
N HIS A 74 -1.45 17.92 -4.57
CA HIS A 74 -2.13 19.05 -5.21
C HIS A 74 -1.55 19.41 -6.59
N ASN A 75 -0.43 18.79 -6.97
CA ASN A 75 0.25 19.02 -8.25
C ASN A 75 0.70 17.71 -8.92
N ILE A 76 -0.20 16.75 -8.98
CA ILE A 76 0.04 15.45 -9.62
C ILE A 76 0.17 15.63 -11.12
N LYS A 77 1.26 15.12 -11.71
CA LYS A 77 1.50 15.20 -13.14
C LYS A 77 2.23 13.98 -13.68
N LYS A 78 1.86 13.59 -14.90
CA LYS A 78 2.62 12.57 -15.64
C LYS A 78 3.97 13.13 -16.07
N GLU A 79 5.05 12.42 -15.73
CA GLU A 79 6.41 12.79 -16.11
C GLU A 79 6.89 12.02 -17.32
N TYR A 80 6.54 10.74 -17.43
CA TYR A 80 7.06 9.87 -18.45
C TYR A 80 6.09 8.74 -18.80
N SER A 81 6.25 8.16 -19.99
CA SER A 81 5.61 6.90 -20.36
C SER A 81 6.67 5.94 -20.86
N ILE A 82 6.78 4.78 -20.21
CA ILE A 82 7.63 3.69 -20.65
C ILE A 82 6.84 2.90 -21.71
N PHE A 83 7.47 2.68 -22.85
CA PHE A 83 7.00 1.72 -23.83
C PHE A 83 7.79 0.42 -23.67
N THR A 84 7.09 -0.69 -23.47
CA THR A 84 7.71 -2.00 -23.31
C THR A 84 7.63 -2.77 -24.63
N LEU A 85 8.74 -3.38 -25.05
CA LEU A 85 8.80 -4.27 -26.22
C LEU A 85 8.59 -5.74 -25.84
N LEU A 86 7.98 -6.01 -24.71
CA LEU A 86 7.72 -7.38 -24.29
C LEU A 86 6.69 -8.03 -25.23
N ASN A 87 7.10 -9.08 -25.93
CA ASN A 87 6.24 -9.85 -26.78
C ASN A 87 5.21 -10.71 -25.99
N ASP A 88 5.46 -10.94 -24.73
CA ASP A 88 4.53 -11.60 -23.82
C ASP A 88 3.52 -10.55 -23.36
N VAL A 89 2.48 -10.43 -24.14
CA VAL A 89 1.39 -9.49 -23.90
C VAL A 89 0.72 -9.91 -22.61
N ALA A 90 1.14 -9.32 -21.52
CA ALA A 90 0.40 -9.36 -20.29
C ALA A 90 -0.97 -8.76 -20.57
N VAL A 91 -1.96 -9.60 -20.55
CA VAL A 91 -3.34 -9.19 -20.73
C VAL A 91 -3.89 -8.93 -19.35
N HIS A 92 -4.31 -7.68 -19.08
CA HIS A 92 -5.03 -7.33 -17.88
C HIS A 92 -4.18 -7.36 -16.61
N CYS A 93 -3.41 -6.29 -16.38
CA CYS A 93 -2.57 -6.09 -15.17
C CYS A 93 -3.45 -5.80 -13.95
N ASN A 94 -4.14 -6.79 -13.43
CA ASN A 94 -5.23 -6.67 -12.47
C ASN A 94 -4.79 -6.12 -11.10
N ASP A 95 -3.52 -6.30 -10.75
CA ASP A 95 -2.95 -5.81 -9.48
C ASP A 95 -1.44 -5.70 -9.60
N VAL A 96 -0.86 -4.66 -9.00
CA VAL A 96 0.56 -4.35 -9.13
C VAL A 96 1.14 -3.93 -7.80
N ASP A 97 2.27 -4.51 -7.42
CA ASP A 97 2.97 -4.09 -6.23
C ASP A 97 4.50 -4.13 -6.40
N PHE A 98 5.20 -3.21 -5.74
CA PHE A 98 6.65 -3.23 -5.64
C PHE A 98 7.10 -4.10 -4.48
N SER A 99 8.10 -4.94 -4.74
CA SER A 99 8.78 -5.66 -3.67
C SER A 99 9.76 -4.76 -2.90
N LYS A 100 10.44 -5.36 -1.92
CA LYS A 100 11.62 -4.78 -1.27
C LYS A 100 12.93 -5.37 -1.83
N ILE A 101 12.82 -6.24 -2.84
CA ILE A 101 13.94 -6.98 -3.42
C ILE A 101 14.36 -6.28 -4.71
N PHE A 102 15.62 -5.91 -4.81
CA PHE A 102 16.25 -5.44 -6.04
C PHE A 102 16.87 -6.63 -6.78
N TYR A 103 16.73 -6.67 -8.10
CA TYR A 103 17.36 -7.73 -8.90
C TYR A 103 18.89 -7.58 -8.90
N LYS A 104 19.36 -6.34 -8.91
CA LYS A 104 20.76 -5.94 -8.67
C LYS A 104 20.78 -4.77 -7.72
N ASN A 105 21.87 -4.65 -6.95
CA ASN A 105 21.99 -3.59 -5.94
C ASN A 105 21.98 -2.17 -6.50
N ASP A 106 22.34 -2.00 -7.78
CA ASP A 106 22.37 -0.73 -8.50
C ASP A 106 21.12 -0.44 -9.33
N ASP A 107 20.11 -1.31 -9.27
CA ASP A 107 18.84 -1.06 -9.95
C ASP A 107 18.13 0.15 -9.36
N PRO A 108 17.51 1.00 -10.19
CA PRO A 108 16.80 2.18 -9.72
C PRO A 108 15.48 1.85 -9.00
N LEU A 109 14.93 0.66 -9.24
CA LEU A 109 13.66 0.20 -8.69
C LEU A 109 13.78 -1.24 -8.19
N PRO A 110 13.06 -1.59 -7.13
CA PRO A 110 12.89 -2.98 -6.76
C PRO A 110 12.06 -3.72 -7.81
N LEU A 111 12.03 -5.04 -7.72
CA LEU A 111 11.19 -5.86 -8.57
C LEU A 111 9.71 -5.48 -8.41
N VAL A 112 8.97 -5.49 -9.51
CA VAL A 112 7.53 -5.26 -9.53
C VAL A 112 6.80 -6.55 -9.83
N TYR A 113 5.79 -6.86 -9.05
CA TYR A 113 4.90 -8.01 -9.18
C TYR A 113 3.63 -7.54 -9.84
N VAL A 114 3.27 -8.18 -10.95
CA VAL A 114 2.09 -7.82 -11.75
C VAL A 114 1.21 -9.04 -11.89
N SER A 115 0.07 -9.02 -11.23
CA SER A 115 -0.96 -10.05 -11.37
C SER A 115 -1.66 -9.92 -12.70
N GLN A 116 -1.92 -11.04 -13.32
CA GLN A 116 -2.61 -11.10 -14.60
C GLN A 116 -3.90 -11.90 -14.49
N ARG A 117 -4.94 -11.37 -15.10
CA ARG A 117 -6.18 -12.09 -15.33
C ARG A 117 -6.11 -12.79 -16.67
N GLY A 118 -6.67 -13.99 -16.78
CA GLY A 118 -6.74 -14.79 -17.99
C GLY A 118 -6.84 -16.26 -17.66
N ASP A 119 -6.66 -17.13 -18.64
CA ASP A 119 -6.80 -18.59 -18.52
C ASP A 119 -5.81 -19.23 -17.54
N SER A 120 -4.79 -18.50 -17.12
CA SER A 120 -3.84 -18.94 -16.10
C SER A 120 -3.63 -17.84 -15.07
N CYS A 121 -4.09 -18.07 -13.84
CA CYS A 121 -3.77 -17.20 -12.71
C CYS A 121 -2.26 -17.16 -12.50
N ARG A 122 -1.65 -16.03 -12.81
CA ARG A 122 -0.20 -15.86 -12.71
C ARG A 122 0.17 -14.45 -12.26
N THR A 123 1.32 -14.35 -11.65
CA THR A 123 2.01 -13.11 -11.37
C THR A 123 3.34 -13.10 -12.10
N ASN A 124 3.55 -12.11 -12.92
CA ASN A 124 4.84 -11.87 -13.55
C ASN A 124 5.67 -10.92 -12.68
N VAL A 125 6.95 -11.23 -12.57
CA VAL A 125 7.92 -10.43 -11.82
C VAL A 125 8.81 -9.71 -12.83
N TYR A 126 8.79 -8.41 -12.80
CA TYR A 126 9.55 -7.60 -13.74
C TYR A 126 10.65 -6.79 -13.06
N ARG A 127 11.74 -6.65 -13.76
CA ARG A 127 12.81 -5.70 -13.48
C ARG A 127 12.64 -4.48 -14.39
N ILE A 128 12.62 -3.29 -13.80
CA ILE A 128 12.61 -2.02 -14.54
C ILE A 128 13.96 -1.34 -14.31
N THR A 129 14.68 -1.08 -15.40
CA THR A 129 15.98 -0.40 -15.34
C THR A 129 15.93 0.91 -16.12
N LYS A 130 16.89 1.79 -15.85
CA LYS A 130 17.01 3.09 -16.50
C LYS A 130 18.44 3.29 -16.99
N THR A 131 18.60 3.61 -18.27
CA THR A 131 19.90 3.95 -18.87
C THR A 131 19.77 5.31 -19.57
N GLY A 132 20.33 6.34 -18.96
CA GLY A 132 20.09 7.72 -19.40
C GLY A 132 18.59 8.05 -19.31
N PRO A 133 17.96 8.52 -20.39
CA PRO A 133 16.51 8.81 -20.41
C PRO A 133 15.66 7.56 -20.68
N LEU A 134 16.25 6.41 -21.02
CA LEU A 134 15.52 5.23 -21.47
C LEU A 134 15.26 4.27 -20.32
N TYR A 135 14.02 3.78 -20.25
CA TYR A 135 13.62 2.69 -19.37
C TYR A 135 13.50 1.40 -20.16
N THR A 136 13.95 0.31 -19.56
CA THR A 136 13.73 -1.05 -20.06
C THR A 136 13.05 -1.91 -19.03
N VAL A 137 12.18 -2.79 -19.51
CA VAL A 137 11.42 -3.73 -18.68
C VAL A 137 11.81 -5.14 -19.09
N GLN A 138 12.17 -5.97 -18.11
CA GLN A 138 12.58 -7.35 -18.31
C GLN A 138 11.72 -8.27 -17.44
N LEU A 139 11.11 -9.29 -18.05
CA LEU A 139 10.49 -10.38 -17.30
C LEU A 139 11.60 -11.25 -16.68
N VAL A 140 11.60 -11.39 -15.37
CA VAL A 140 12.60 -12.17 -14.64
C VAL A 140 12.04 -13.48 -14.10
N GLN A 141 10.76 -13.51 -13.76
CA GLN A 141 10.11 -14.72 -13.27
C GLN A 141 8.60 -14.70 -13.57
N THR A 142 8.02 -15.85 -13.79
CA THR A 142 6.57 -16.07 -13.83
C THR A 142 6.18 -17.04 -12.72
N ILE A 143 5.20 -16.65 -11.89
CA ILE A 143 4.66 -17.48 -10.83
C ILE A 143 3.24 -17.86 -11.21
N HIS A 144 2.98 -19.15 -11.46
CA HIS A 144 1.67 -19.70 -11.74
C HIS A 144 1.01 -20.16 -10.44
N PHE A 145 -0.23 -19.76 -10.22
CA PHE A 145 -0.99 -20.20 -9.05
C PHE A 145 -1.96 -21.32 -9.43
N LYS A 146 -1.70 -22.50 -8.88
CA LYS A 146 -2.66 -23.60 -8.90
C LYS A 146 -3.77 -23.33 -7.89
N ASP A 147 -4.92 -23.90 -8.12
CA ASP A 147 -6.08 -23.83 -7.21
C ASP A 147 -6.62 -22.39 -7.01
N ALA A 148 -6.38 -21.51 -7.99
CA ALA A 148 -6.88 -20.16 -8.02
C ALA A 148 -7.60 -19.88 -9.34
N GLU A 149 -8.68 -19.09 -9.29
CA GLU A 149 -9.41 -18.66 -10.51
C GLU A 149 -9.16 -17.19 -10.84
N MET A 150 -8.99 -16.35 -9.85
CA MET A 150 -8.71 -14.92 -10.01
C MET A 150 -7.74 -14.53 -8.90
N THR A 151 -6.71 -13.78 -9.26
CA THR A 151 -5.69 -13.39 -8.28
C THR A 151 -5.41 -11.91 -8.31
N THR A 152 -5.25 -11.33 -7.11
CA THR A 152 -4.42 -10.16 -6.87
C THR A 152 -3.19 -10.59 -6.08
N THR A 153 -2.10 -9.88 -6.19
CA THR A 153 -0.83 -10.27 -5.55
C THR A 153 -0.17 -9.05 -4.94
N ASN A 154 -0.10 -9.03 -3.62
CA ASN A 154 0.55 -7.96 -2.88
C ASN A 154 1.75 -8.49 -2.11
N VAL A 155 2.81 -7.71 -2.06
CA VAL A 155 4.01 -8.03 -1.28
C VAL A 155 3.76 -7.66 0.18
N ASP A 156 4.11 -8.56 1.11
CA ASP A 156 3.99 -8.23 2.52
C ASP A 156 5.04 -7.19 2.96
N GLU A 157 4.84 -6.56 4.10
CA GLU A 157 5.75 -5.54 4.59
C GLU A 157 7.18 -6.02 4.85
N THR A 158 7.37 -7.32 5.04
CA THR A 158 8.71 -7.91 5.20
C THR A 158 9.44 -8.05 3.87
N GLY A 159 8.71 -8.08 2.75
CA GLY A 159 9.23 -8.37 1.42
C GLY A 159 9.61 -9.84 1.21
N GLN A 160 9.19 -10.74 2.11
CA GLN A 160 9.50 -12.17 2.03
C GLN A 160 8.34 -13.03 1.54
N TYR A 161 7.13 -12.50 1.59
CA TYR A 161 5.91 -13.23 1.25
C TYR A 161 5.02 -12.42 0.30
N LEU A 162 4.20 -13.16 -0.44
CA LEU A 162 3.09 -12.62 -1.22
C LEU A 162 1.77 -12.96 -0.53
N TRP A 163 0.88 -12.01 -0.45
CA TRP A 163 -0.51 -12.22 -0.16
C TRP A 163 -1.28 -12.35 -1.48
N ILE A 164 -1.88 -13.50 -1.69
CA ILE A 164 -2.62 -13.83 -2.91
C ILE A 164 -4.11 -13.87 -2.58
N TYR A 165 -4.88 -12.96 -3.14
CA TYR A 165 -6.32 -13.13 -3.18
C TYR A 165 -6.68 -14.17 -4.22
N SER A 166 -7.57 -15.09 -3.88
CA SER A 166 -8.07 -16.11 -4.77
C SER A 166 -9.56 -16.31 -4.61
N ASN A 167 -10.25 -16.48 -5.72
CA ASN A 167 -11.66 -16.86 -5.79
C ASN A 167 -11.79 -18.23 -6.46
N GLY A 168 -11.03 -19.20 -6.01
CA GLY A 168 -11.01 -20.54 -6.60
C GLY A 168 -12.02 -21.50 -5.98
N PRO A 169 -11.92 -22.80 -6.31
CA PRO A 169 -12.86 -23.84 -5.89
C PRO A 169 -12.95 -24.02 -4.38
N TYR A 170 -11.97 -23.54 -3.65
CA TYR A 170 -11.95 -23.56 -2.17
C TYR A 170 -12.55 -22.32 -1.54
N GLY A 171 -13.25 -21.49 -2.30
CA GLY A 171 -13.86 -20.23 -1.85
C GLY A 171 -12.86 -19.08 -1.81
N ARG A 172 -13.39 -17.91 -1.52
CA ARG A 172 -12.59 -16.67 -1.45
C ARG A 172 -11.65 -16.69 -0.27
N SER A 173 -10.39 -16.36 -0.50
CA SER A 173 -9.39 -16.35 0.55
C SER A 173 -8.19 -15.45 0.19
N TYR A 174 -7.45 -15.04 1.22
CA TYR A 174 -6.08 -14.58 1.08
C TYR A 174 -5.14 -15.69 1.53
N SER A 175 -4.15 -15.99 0.70
CA SER A 175 -3.11 -16.98 0.99
C SER A 175 -1.75 -16.30 1.05
N LYS A 176 -1.01 -16.51 2.15
CA LYS A 176 0.36 -16.02 2.31
C LYS A 176 1.32 -17.11 1.83
N VAL A 177 2.04 -16.85 0.76
CA VAL A 177 3.04 -17.76 0.19
C VAL A 177 4.42 -17.13 0.24
N LYS A 178 5.46 -17.95 0.41
CA LYS A 178 6.84 -17.45 0.38
C LYS A 178 7.19 -17.01 -1.05
N ILE A 179 7.85 -15.86 -1.18
CA ILE A 179 8.36 -15.41 -2.47
C ILE A 179 9.38 -16.43 -2.99
N PRO A 180 9.23 -16.97 -4.20
CA PRO A 180 10.18 -17.91 -4.78
C PRO A 180 11.54 -17.25 -5.05
N ALA A 181 12.59 -18.03 -4.98
CA ALA A 181 13.92 -17.59 -5.42
C ALA A 181 13.92 -17.31 -6.93
N LEU A 182 14.71 -16.35 -7.37
CA LEU A 182 14.75 -15.87 -8.75
C LEU A 182 15.56 -16.76 -9.71
N ASP A 183 16.14 -17.84 -9.23
CA ASP A 183 16.90 -18.82 -10.02
C ASP A 183 16.00 -19.61 -10.99
N ASN A 184 14.72 -19.77 -10.66
CA ASN A 184 13.73 -20.40 -11.51
C ASN A 184 12.87 -19.34 -12.23
N LYS A 185 12.92 -19.36 -13.57
CA LYS A 185 12.12 -18.43 -14.39
C LYS A 185 10.63 -18.72 -14.35
N ASN A 186 10.23 -19.97 -14.18
CA ASN A 186 8.84 -20.41 -14.09
C ASN A 186 8.64 -21.21 -12.82
N VAL A 187 7.78 -20.74 -11.95
CA VAL A 187 7.44 -21.38 -10.69
C VAL A 187 5.94 -21.66 -10.66
N SER A 188 5.56 -22.77 -10.07
CA SER A 188 4.15 -23.13 -9.88
C SER A 188 3.89 -23.35 -8.40
N LEU A 189 3.00 -22.55 -7.81
CA LEU A 189 2.61 -22.62 -6.40
C LEU A 189 1.13 -22.94 -6.26
N SER A 190 0.79 -23.68 -5.22
CA SER A 190 -0.59 -23.88 -4.80
C SER A 190 -0.95 -22.82 -3.75
N VAL A 191 -2.04 -22.07 -3.97
CA VAL A 191 -2.55 -21.11 -2.97
C VAL A 191 -3.15 -21.81 -1.75
N VAL A 192 -3.22 -23.15 -1.76
CA VAL A 192 -3.74 -23.98 -0.67
C VAL A 192 -2.62 -24.73 0.03
N HIS A 193 -1.77 -25.45 -0.73
CA HIS A 193 -0.77 -26.35 -0.16
C HIS A 193 0.59 -25.70 0.13
N ASP A 194 0.97 -24.66 -0.64
CA ASP A 194 2.21 -23.92 -0.41
C ASP A 194 2.02 -22.68 0.47
N ALA A 195 0.77 -22.40 0.88
CA ALA A 195 0.48 -21.27 1.76
C ALA A 195 0.95 -21.55 3.19
N VAL A 196 1.77 -20.65 3.74
CA VAL A 196 2.14 -20.65 5.17
C VAL A 196 0.99 -20.17 6.05
N LYS A 197 0.05 -19.44 5.45
CA LYS A 197 -1.19 -18.99 6.07
C LYS A 197 -2.27 -18.83 5.02
N ARG A 198 -3.49 -19.19 5.38
CA ARG A 198 -4.66 -18.96 4.53
C ARG A 198 -5.84 -18.48 5.38
N VAL A 199 -6.45 -17.37 4.98
CA VAL A 199 -7.60 -16.77 5.63
C VAL A 199 -8.77 -16.74 4.67
N ARG A 200 -9.89 -17.36 5.07
CA ARG A 200 -11.13 -17.28 4.30
C ARG A 200 -11.81 -15.95 4.55
N ILE A 201 -12.49 -15.43 3.53
CA ILE A 201 -13.20 -14.17 3.58
C ILE A 201 -14.60 -14.30 3.01
N THR A 202 -15.50 -13.43 3.45
CA THR A 202 -16.90 -13.39 3.02
C THR A 202 -17.23 -12.22 2.09
N ILE A 203 -16.23 -11.42 1.73
CA ILE A 203 -16.42 -10.25 0.88
C ILE A 203 -16.98 -10.67 -0.47
N SER A 204 -18.00 -9.94 -0.93
CA SER A 204 -18.66 -10.16 -2.22
C SER A 204 -18.25 -9.12 -3.26
N GLY A 205 -18.46 -9.40 -4.52
CA GLY A 205 -18.13 -8.49 -5.62
C GLY A 205 -16.93 -8.95 -6.46
N VAL A 206 -16.65 -8.24 -7.53
CA VAL A 206 -15.45 -8.46 -8.34
C VAL A 206 -14.28 -7.79 -7.62
N GLY A 207 -13.23 -8.55 -7.32
CA GLY A 207 -12.01 -8.00 -6.75
C GLY A 207 -11.26 -7.19 -7.82
N GLN A 208 -10.77 -6.05 -7.43
CA GLN A 208 -9.97 -5.13 -8.22
C GLN A 208 -8.60 -4.93 -7.55
N GLY A 209 -7.93 -3.80 -7.70
CA GLY A 209 -6.66 -3.53 -7.06
C GLY A 209 -6.69 -3.66 -5.53
N ALA A 210 -5.56 -4.05 -4.97
CA ALA A 210 -5.39 -4.17 -3.53
C ALA A 210 -4.02 -3.63 -3.07
N THR A 211 -3.90 -3.31 -1.78
CA THR A 211 -2.62 -2.92 -1.18
C THR A 211 -2.55 -3.38 0.28
N VAL A 212 -1.36 -3.78 0.72
CA VAL A 212 -1.13 -4.24 2.09
C VAL A 212 -0.44 -3.14 2.90
N LYS A 213 -0.91 -2.94 4.14
CA LYS A 213 -0.24 -2.09 5.14
C LYS A 213 -0.33 -2.77 6.50
N GLY A 214 0.80 -3.18 7.04
CA GLY A 214 0.86 -4.01 8.24
C GLY A 214 0.23 -5.39 8.02
N GLU A 215 -0.59 -5.80 8.96
CA GLU A 215 -1.38 -7.04 8.90
C GLU A 215 -2.76 -6.82 8.25
N PHE A 216 -2.94 -5.76 7.46
CA PHE A 216 -4.22 -5.42 6.85
C PHE A 216 -4.09 -5.28 5.34
N ILE A 217 -5.12 -5.75 4.63
CA ILE A 217 -5.26 -5.51 3.20
C ILE A 217 -6.44 -4.58 2.95
N TYR A 218 -6.22 -3.64 2.06
CA TYR A 218 -7.17 -2.66 1.55
C TYR A 218 -7.51 -3.08 0.13
N HIS A 219 -8.68 -3.66 -0.07
CA HIS A 219 -9.05 -4.29 -1.33
C HIS A 219 -10.26 -3.60 -1.93
N LEU A 220 -10.13 -3.14 -3.14
CA LEU A 220 -11.21 -2.58 -3.93
C LEU A 220 -12.08 -3.70 -4.50
N HIS A 221 -13.38 -3.47 -4.48
CA HIS A 221 -14.36 -4.35 -5.06
C HIS A 221 -15.38 -3.54 -5.85
N GLY A 222 -15.84 -4.10 -6.95
CA GLY A 222 -16.89 -3.51 -7.74
C GLY A 222 -16.66 -3.62 -9.23
N TYR A 223 -17.69 -3.25 -9.98
CA TYR A 223 -17.67 -3.19 -11.43
C TYR A 223 -18.53 -2.02 -11.88
N LYS A 224 -18.06 -1.25 -12.86
CA LYS A 224 -18.72 -0.01 -13.31
C LYS A 224 -18.92 0.97 -12.14
N ASN A 225 -20.14 1.42 -11.89
CA ASN A 225 -20.47 2.38 -10.85
C ASN A 225 -20.73 1.72 -9.47
N GLN A 226 -20.03 0.63 -9.16
CA GLN A 226 -20.14 -0.08 -7.90
C GLN A 226 -18.74 -0.14 -7.28
N GLY A 227 -18.39 0.83 -6.47
CA GLY A 227 -17.09 0.91 -5.83
C GLY A 227 -17.19 0.71 -4.33
N THR A 228 -16.47 -0.27 -3.80
CA THR A 228 -16.37 -0.53 -2.37
C THR A 228 -14.91 -0.77 -2.00
N LEU A 229 -14.47 -0.20 -0.89
CA LEU A 229 -13.21 -0.55 -0.25
C LEU A 229 -13.51 -1.45 0.95
N ALA A 230 -12.90 -2.62 1.00
CA ALA A 230 -12.89 -3.51 2.15
C ALA A 230 -11.52 -3.46 2.84
N ILE A 231 -11.52 -3.31 4.15
CA ILE A 231 -10.31 -3.39 4.98
C ILE A 231 -10.40 -4.69 5.78
N VAL A 232 -9.47 -5.60 5.56
CA VAL A 232 -9.49 -6.95 6.14
C VAL A 232 -8.25 -7.18 6.98
N ASP A 233 -8.46 -7.69 8.17
CA ASP A 233 -7.39 -8.21 9.01
C ASP A 233 -6.90 -9.55 8.45
N LEU A 234 -5.68 -9.58 7.95
CA LEU A 234 -5.03 -10.76 7.40
C LEU A 234 -4.64 -11.79 8.47
N SER A 235 -4.75 -11.45 9.75
CA SER A 235 -4.53 -12.40 10.83
C SER A 235 -5.74 -13.32 11.03
N THR A 236 -6.94 -12.80 10.85
CA THR A 236 -8.22 -13.47 11.14
C THR A 236 -9.11 -13.69 9.91
N GLY A 237 -8.94 -12.89 8.85
CA GLY A 237 -9.86 -12.83 7.71
C GLY A 237 -11.09 -11.97 7.95
N THR A 238 -11.12 -11.25 9.09
CA THR A 238 -12.27 -10.42 9.45
C THR A 238 -12.25 -9.12 8.67
N GLU A 239 -13.38 -8.80 8.00
CA GLU A 239 -13.61 -7.48 7.47
C GLU A 239 -13.85 -6.50 8.64
N ILE A 240 -12.88 -5.61 8.87
CA ILE A 240 -12.95 -4.63 9.97
C ILE A 240 -13.63 -3.35 9.55
N GLN A 241 -13.64 -3.04 8.25
CA GLN A 241 -14.37 -1.91 7.70
C GLN A 241 -14.72 -2.14 6.24
N LYS A 242 -15.90 -1.65 5.87
CA LYS A 242 -16.36 -1.54 4.49
C LYS A 242 -16.80 -0.11 4.20
N ILE A 243 -16.29 0.46 3.12
CA ILE A 243 -16.58 1.84 2.71
C ILE A 243 -17.21 1.81 1.33
N ASP A 244 -18.41 2.35 1.22
CA ASP A 244 -19.09 2.58 -0.07
C ASP A 244 -18.49 3.85 -0.70
N LEU A 245 -17.66 3.65 -1.73
CA LEU A 245 -16.98 4.74 -2.42
C LEU A 245 -17.96 5.56 -3.28
N VAL A 246 -19.04 4.94 -3.76
CA VAL A 246 -20.05 5.62 -4.59
C VAL A 246 -20.78 6.66 -3.76
N ASN A 247 -21.11 6.34 -2.51
CA ASN A 247 -21.73 7.28 -1.58
C ASN A 247 -20.81 8.46 -1.22
N LEU A 248 -19.49 8.28 -1.39
CA LEU A 248 -18.50 9.35 -1.24
C LEU A 248 -18.25 10.16 -2.53
N GLY A 249 -18.96 9.83 -3.61
CA GLY A 249 -18.85 10.52 -4.89
C GLY A 249 -17.89 9.89 -5.90
N PHE A 250 -17.38 8.68 -5.64
CA PHE A 250 -16.61 7.93 -6.63
C PHE A 250 -17.49 7.58 -7.84
N LYS A 251 -16.93 7.75 -9.03
CA LYS A 251 -17.61 7.42 -10.29
C LYS A 251 -16.71 6.54 -11.12
N GLY A 252 -17.26 5.46 -11.65
CA GLY A 252 -16.53 4.54 -12.51
C GLY A 252 -16.22 3.20 -11.84
N GLU A 253 -15.19 2.54 -12.28
CA GLU A 253 -14.70 1.25 -11.79
C GLU A 253 -13.45 1.46 -10.94
N PRO A 254 -13.42 0.99 -9.68
CA PRO A 254 -12.28 1.23 -8.79
C PRO A 254 -11.16 0.24 -9.13
N GLU A 255 -10.24 0.65 -10.00
CA GLU A 255 -9.19 -0.25 -10.52
C GLU A 255 -7.93 -0.28 -9.68
N SER A 256 -7.55 0.87 -9.12
CA SER A 256 -6.21 1.06 -8.58
C SER A 256 -6.22 1.58 -7.16
N ILE A 257 -5.29 1.10 -6.33
CA ILE A 257 -5.15 1.54 -4.94
C ILE A 257 -3.70 1.48 -4.48
N ALA A 258 -3.24 2.52 -3.79
CA ALA A 258 -1.93 2.52 -3.14
C ALA A 258 -1.85 3.56 -2.01
N PHE A 259 -1.00 3.31 -1.03
CA PHE A 259 -0.70 4.29 0.01
C PHE A 259 0.41 5.26 -0.43
N ARG A 260 0.19 6.55 -0.19
CA ARG A 260 1.21 7.59 -0.19
C ARG A 260 1.29 8.17 1.23
N GLY A 261 2.18 7.62 2.04
CA GLY A 261 2.19 7.90 3.47
C GLY A 261 0.92 7.43 4.17
N ASN A 262 0.13 8.38 4.68
CA ASN A 262 -1.18 8.08 5.28
C ASN A 262 -2.37 8.33 4.33
N ASP A 263 -2.12 8.86 3.16
CA ASP A 263 -3.16 9.07 2.16
C ASP A 263 -3.35 7.79 1.35
N LEU A 264 -4.59 7.37 1.21
CA LEU A 264 -4.94 6.24 0.36
C LEU A 264 -5.41 6.77 -0.99
N LEU A 265 -4.62 6.53 -2.03
CA LEU A 265 -4.95 6.92 -3.39
C LEU A 265 -5.76 5.82 -4.06
N ILE A 266 -6.84 6.22 -4.75
CA ILE A 266 -7.74 5.34 -5.49
C ILE A 266 -7.86 5.86 -6.92
N GLY A 267 -7.83 4.97 -7.90
CA GLY A 267 -7.86 5.33 -9.31
C GLY A 267 -8.97 4.66 -10.11
N ASP A 268 -9.41 5.39 -11.14
CA ASP A 268 -10.33 4.94 -12.17
C ASP A 268 -10.05 5.66 -13.49
N HIS A 269 -9.79 4.93 -14.56
CA HIS A 269 -9.74 5.44 -15.95
C HIS A 269 -9.01 6.77 -16.16
N GLY A 270 -8.01 7.06 -15.33
CA GLY A 270 -7.23 8.30 -15.33
C GLY A 270 -7.64 9.31 -14.28
N ASN A 271 -8.70 9.08 -13.53
CA ASN A 271 -9.04 9.88 -12.36
C ASN A 271 -8.22 9.43 -11.16
N PHE A 272 -7.78 10.40 -10.38
CA PHE A 272 -7.04 10.22 -9.13
C PHE A 272 -7.89 10.76 -7.99
N TYR A 273 -8.13 9.91 -7.01
CA TYR A 273 -8.85 10.26 -5.80
C TYR A 273 -7.96 10.00 -4.58
N ARG A 274 -8.20 10.76 -3.53
CA ARG A 274 -7.63 10.58 -2.21
C ARG A 274 -8.75 10.24 -1.23
N LEU A 275 -8.61 9.11 -0.56
CA LEU A 275 -9.44 8.78 0.59
C LEU A 275 -8.71 9.16 1.87
N TYR A 276 -9.35 9.96 2.71
CA TYR A 276 -8.79 10.43 3.98
C TYR A 276 -9.91 10.60 5.01
N ASP A 277 -9.53 10.63 6.29
CA ASP A 277 -10.45 11.10 7.30
C ASP A 277 -10.52 12.62 7.26
N ALA A 278 -11.74 13.15 7.12
CA ALA A 278 -11.91 14.54 7.45
C ALA A 278 -11.49 14.68 8.91
N ALA A 279 -10.44 15.42 9.16
CA ALA A 279 -10.08 15.79 10.51
C ALA A 279 -11.38 16.18 11.20
N ALA A 280 -11.58 15.69 12.42
CA ALA A 280 -12.70 16.16 13.21
C ALA A 280 -12.58 17.68 13.30
N THR A 281 -13.20 18.38 12.34
CA THR A 281 -13.25 19.83 12.23
C THR A 281 -14.23 20.36 13.26
N SER A 282 -14.19 19.75 14.43
CA SER A 282 -14.76 20.33 15.62
C SER A 282 -13.84 19.99 16.78
N ILE A 283 -12.69 20.64 16.82
CA ILE A 283 -12.57 21.41 18.07
C ILE A 283 -13.75 22.37 17.97
N ASN A 284 -14.91 21.98 18.53
CA ASN A 284 -15.84 22.95 19.00
C ASN A 284 -14.99 23.92 19.81
N THR A 285 -14.68 25.06 19.24
CA THR A 285 -14.36 26.26 19.99
C THR A 285 -15.68 26.71 20.62
N THR A 286 -16.28 25.84 21.46
CA THR A 286 -16.90 26.35 22.66
C THR A 286 -15.74 27.10 23.31
N ALA A 287 -15.81 28.42 23.20
CA ALA A 287 -14.87 29.33 23.82
C ALA A 287 -14.54 28.76 25.19
N LEU A 288 -13.36 28.15 25.31
CA LEU A 288 -12.83 27.82 26.61
C LEU A 288 -12.74 29.18 27.31
N PRO A 289 -13.42 29.36 28.45
CA PRO A 289 -13.34 30.60 29.19
C PRO A 289 -11.86 30.87 29.38
N ASN A 290 -11.39 32.03 28.94
CA ASN A 290 -10.03 32.54 29.00
C ASN A 290 -9.10 31.65 29.83
N ARG A 291 -8.56 30.59 29.26
CA ARG A 291 -7.47 29.87 29.87
C ARG A 291 -6.28 30.77 29.74
N THR A 292 -5.95 31.40 30.83
CA THR A 292 -4.64 31.99 31.04
C THR A 292 -3.64 30.92 30.56
N ILE A 293 -2.91 31.20 29.48
CA ILE A 293 -1.84 30.31 29.00
C ILE A 293 -0.82 30.30 30.14
N ILE A 294 -0.94 29.29 31.00
CA ILE A 294 0.11 29.01 31.95
C ILE A 294 1.23 28.41 31.10
N ASN A 295 2.24 29.22 30.79
CA ASN A 295 3.47 28.76 30.15
C ASN A 295 4.14 27.76 31.08
N THR A 296 3.77 26.50 30.98
CA THR A 296 4.32 25.42 31.78
C THR A 296 5.43 24.77 30.97
N ASP A 297 6.65 24.86 31.51
CA ASP A 297 7.80 24.16 30.94
C ASP A 297 7.82 22.73 31.43
N TYR A 298 8.31 21.84 30.58
CA TYR A 298 8.38 20.39 30.85
C TYR A 298 9.82 19.91 30.76
N ASN A 299 10.23 18.99 31.63
CA ASN A 299 11.48 18.26 31.45
C ASN A 299 11.38 17.22 30.32
N LEU A 300 12.48 16.54 30.01
CA LEU A 300 12.50 15.50 28.93
C LEU A 300 11.63 14.29 29.25
N ALA A 301 11.19 14.10 30.49
CA ALA A 301 10.24 13.06 30.89
C ALA A 301 8.77 13.50 30.79
N GLY A 302 8.51 14.71 30.27
CA GLY A 302 7.15 15.25 30.12
C GLY A 302 6.52 15.75 31.42
N GLN A 303 7.30 15.90 32.49
CA GLN A 303 6.82 16.42 33.78
C GLN A 303 6.91 17.95 33.82
N PRO A 304 5.89 18.66 34.32
CA PRO A 304 5.94 20.11 34.46
C PRO A 304 7.03 20.50 35.45
N VAL A 305 7.79 21.55 35.13
CA VAL A 305 8.90 22.04 35.95
C VAL A 305 8.78 23.52 36.22
N SER A 306 9.34 23.95 37.34
CA SER A 306 9.39 25.37 37.72
C SER A 306 10.38 26.15 36.85
N LYS A 307 10.28 27.48 36.88
CA LYS A 307 11.20 28.36 36.16
C LYS A 307 12.66 28.23 36.63
N ASP A 308 12.86 27.78 37.88
CA ASP A 308 14.18 27.59 38.49
C ASP A 308 14.80 26.22 38.23
N TYR A 309 14.08 25.35 37.49
CA TYR A 309 14.58 24.02 37.13
C TYR A 309 15.83 24.14 36.26
N LYS A 310 16.91 23.50 36.70
CA LYS A 310 18.18 23.42 35.94
C LYS A 310 18.22 22.12 35.12
N GLY A 311 18.56 22.24 33.87
CA GLY A 311 18.59 21.10 32.95
C GLY A 311 17.93 21.41 31.60
N VAL A 312 17.58 20.36 30.87
CA VAL A 312 16.90 20.49 29.56
C VAL A 312 15.40 20.58 29.78
N VAL A 313 14.79 21.65 29.28
CA VAL A 313 13.34 21.88 29.31
C VAL A 313 12.77 22.06 27.91
N ILE A 314 11.51 21.71 27.76
CA ILE A 314 10.68 22.02 26.59
C ILE A 314 9.81 23.23 26.97
N CYS A 315 10.06 24.35 26.34
CA CYS A 315 9.33 25.59 26.50
C CYS A 315 8.77 26.01 25.13
N GLU A 316 7.47 26.19 25.03
CA GLU A 316 6.79 26.55 23.78
C GLU A 316 7.20 25.66 22.58
N GLY A 317 7.34 24.36 22.83
CA GLY A 317 7.76 23.40 21.80
C GLY A 317 9.26 23.44 21.43
N LYS A 318 10.06 24.29 22.09
CA LYS A 318 11.50 24.40 21.85
C LYS A 318 12.30 23.80 23.00
N LYS A 319 13.39 23.13 22.64
CA LYS A 319 14.34 22.58 23.63
C LYS A 319 15.31 23.65 24.10
N ILE A 320 15.33 23.94 25.40
CA ILE A 320 16.18 24.96 26.05
C ILE A 320 17.00 24.30 27.15
N VAL A 321 18.26 24.70 27.30
CA VAL A 321 19.11 24.28 28.42
C VAL A 321 19.15 25.40 29.44
N ARG A 322 18.66 25.17 30.66
CA ARG A 322 18.74 26.09 31.80
C ARG A 322 19.92 25.71 32.67
N LYS A 323 20.80 26.63 32.90
CA LYS A 323 22.03 26.49 33.73
C LYS A 323 21.79 26.82 35.20
#